data_931dcd40018bc9e914aa9f5d3d9a6241
#
_entry.id   931dcd40018bc9e914aa9f5d3d9a6241
#
_cell.length_a   1.000
_cell.length_b   1.000
_cell.length_c   1.000
_cell.angle_alpha   90.00
_cell.angle_beta   90.00
_cell.angle_gamma   90.00
#
_symmetry.space_group_name_H-M   'P 1'
#
loop_
_entity.id
_entity.type
_entity.pdbx_description
1 polymer ?
#
loop_
_entity_poly.entity_id
_entity_poly.type
_entity_poly.pdbx_seq_one_letter_code
_entity_poly.pdbx_strand_id
1 'polypeptide(L)'
;MAEPTITTTYAGQFAGKYISAALLSPSTIDGGGVTVLPNVKFKEVLQNVATSALLANATCDFDAAGSTVTLTEKILTTNDLQVNMQLCKSQFFNTWQSLEMGASQFSDLPKSFQDYLLGYVAGKVASEMETTLWQGAAGAAGGLTDGGFTVLAAAQLPGANIIAPAAVTAANVIDELGKVVDKINAQTNIYGFEDTRIFVSRNIMAAYVRALGGFSVAATSNAGVDNRGTMWYADGGGVTFDGIKLFMAEGLPNDTMLAAQISNLYYGVSLLSDTQEARVIDVSQYDGSDNVRVVMRMAAGAQIGVASDVIYYGV
;
A
#
# COMPACT_ATOMS: atom_id res chain seq x y z
N MET A 1 26.88 -12.62 7.99
CA MET A 1 25.97 -12.57 6.83
C MET A 1 25.14 -13.83 6.85
N ALA A 2 23.83 -13.72 6.63
CA ALA A 2 22.98 -14.89 6.54
C ALA A 2 23.20 -15.51 5.16
N GLU A 3 23.70 -16.73 5.09
CA GLU A 3 23.82 -17.50 3.86
C GLU A 3 22.45 -18.10 3.49
N PRO A 4 22.12 -18.19 2.18
CA PRO A 4 20.90 -18.85 1.76
C PRO A 4 20.96 -20.33 2.12
N THR A 5 19.91 -20.85 2.77
CA THR A 5 19.82 -22.26 3.13
C THR A 5 19.14 -23.02 2.02
N ILE A 6 19.89 -23.89 1.32
CA ILE A 6 19.35 -24.77 0.27
C ILE A 6 19.13 -26.14 0.88
N THR A 7 17.89 -26.57 0.96
CA THR A 7 17.47 -27.86 1.55
C THR A 7 17.11 -28.91 0.47
N THR A 8 17.21 -28.56 -0.82
CA THR A 8 16.86 -29.46 -1.91
C THR A 8 17.99 -30.44 -2.22
N THR A 9 17.66 -31.72 -2.37
CA THR A 9 18.60 -32.80 -2.73
C THR A 9 18.51 -33.22 -4.19
N TYR A 10 17.54 -32.68 -4.95
CA TYR A 10 17.31 -33.06 -6.33
C TYR A 10 18.14 -32.20 -7.29
N ALA A 11 18.96 -32.87 -8.12
CA ALA A 11 19.68 -32.28 -9.23
C ALA A 11 19.22 -32.95 -10.53
N GLY A 12 18.81 -32.20 -11.56
CA GLY A 12 18.35 -32.75 -12.80
C GLY A 12 17.53 -31.75 -13.64
N GLN A 13 16.96 -32.27 -14.74
CA GLN A 13 16.24 -31.46 -15.72
C GLN A 13 15.14 -30.55 -15.18
N PHE A 14 14.55 -30.89 -14.05
CA PHE A 14 13.48 -30.08 -13.42
C PHE A 14 13.95 -29.29 -12.18
N ALA A 15 15.23 -29.36 -11.83
CA ALA A 15 15.77 -28.70 -10.64
C ALA A 15 15.73 -27.16 -10.73
N GLY A 16 15.70 -26.60 -11.93
CA GLY A 16 15.57 -25.15 -12.15
C GLY A 16 14.15 -24.57 -12.03
N LYS A 17 13.14 -25.40 -11.75
CA LYS A 17 11.78 -24.91 -11.56
C LYS A 17 11.56 -24.52 -10.11
N TYR A 18 11.56 -23.22 -9.84
CA TYR A 18 11.24 -22.68 -8.53
C TYR A 18 9.79 -22.21 -8.47
N ILE A 19 9.11 -22.57 -7.39
CA ILE A 19 7.77 -22.07 -7.08
C ILE A 19 7.93 -20.99 -6.02
N SER A 20 7.64 -19.75 -6.39
CA SER A 20 7.59 -18.65 -5.43
C SER A 20 6.20 -18.59 -4.77
N ALA A 21 6.16 -18.26 -3.49
CA ALA A 21 4.90 -17.96 -2.82
C ALA A 21 4.23 -16.75 -3.50
N ALA A 22 2.91 -16.74 -3.49
CA ALA A 22 2.15 -15.58 -3.96
C ALA A 22 2.54 -14.34 -3.14
N LEU A 23 2.97 -13.30 -3.81
CA LEU A 23 3.36 -12.04 -3.19
C LEU A 23 2.19 -11.06 -3.22
N LEU A 24 2.16 -10.20 -2.23
CA LEU A 24 1.21 -9.11 -2.15
C LEU A 24 1.44 -8.15 -3.33
N SER A 25 0.39 -7.80 -4.05
CA SER A 25 0.49 -6.84 -5.15
C SER A 25 0.57 -5.41 -4.61
N PRO A 26 1.35 -4.50 -5.21
CA PRO A 26 1.38 -3.08 -4.84
C PRO A 26 0.13 -2.35 -5.35
N SER A 27 -1.04 -2.78 -4.87
CA SER A 27 -2.33 -2.35 -5.41
C SER A 27 -2.63 -0.88 -5.15
N THR A 28 -2.12 -0.31 -4.06
CA THR A 28 -2.44 1.08 -3.66
C THR A 28 -1.80 2.11 -4.58
N ILE A 29 -0.55 1.91 -4.96
CA ILE A 29 0.19 2.85 -5.82
C ILE A 29 -0.24 2.66 -7.28
N ASP A 30 -0.22 1.43 -7.77
CA ASP A 30 -0.57 1.09 -9.16
C ASP A 30 -2.05 1.31 -9.46
N GLY A 31 -2.92 1.08 -8.49
CA GLY A 31 -4.36 1.34 -8.59
C GLY A 31 -4.77 2.81 -8.45
N GLY A 32 -3.81 3.73 -8.28
CA GLY A 32 -4.09 5.16 -8.13
C GLY A 32 -4.85 5.48 -6.83
N GLY A 33 -4.57 4.74 -5.76
CA GLY A 33 -5.17 4.98 -4.44
C GLY A 33 -4.55 6.14 -3.66
N VAL A 34 -3.39 6.65 -4.12
CA VAL A 34 -2.66 7.74 -3.47
C VAL A 34 -2.10 8.71 -4.51
N THR A 35 -1.88 9.94 -4.10
CA THR A 35 -1.21 10.96 -4.93
C THR A 35 0.30 10.82 -4.81
N VAL A 36 0.95 10.48 -5.92
CA VAL A 36 2.41 10.32 -5.96
C VAL A 36 3.08 11.67 -6.20
N LEU A 37 3.99 12.07 -5.31
CA LEU A 37 4.84 13.25 -5.45
C LEU A 37 6.25 12.82 -5.88
N PRO A 38 6.62 13.03 -7.14
CA PRO A 38 7.96 12.71 -7.63
C PRO A 38 8.97 13.81 -7.22
N ASN A 39 10.25 13.46 -7.24
CA ASN A 39 11.39 14.37 -7.01
C ASN A 39 11.49 14.95 -5.57
N VAL A 40 10.92 14.28 -4.58
CA VAL A 40 11.09 14.65 -3.18
C VAL A 40 12.42 14.09 -2.68
N LYS A 41 13.46 14.93 -2.59
CA LYS A 41 14.80 14.47 -2.19
C LYS A 41 15.00 14.31 -0.68
N PHE A 42 14.29 15.09 0.13
CA PHE A 42 14.40 15.02 1.58
C PHE A 42 13.08 15.39 2.26
N LYS A 43 12.57 16.59 1.99
CA LYS A 43 11.34 17.12 2.59
C LYS A 43 10.55 17.90 1.55
N GLU A 44 9.23 17.70 1.56
CA GLU A 44 8.28 18.48 0.81
C GLU A 44 7.29 19.10 1.77
N VAL A 45 6.95 20.37 1.56
CA VAL A 45 6.00 21.08 2.40
C VAL A 45 4.64 21.09 1.72
N LEU A 46 3.66 20.46 2.36
CA LEU A 46 2.26 20.44 1.96
C LEU A 46 1.57 21.60 2.68
N GLN A 47 1.19 22.63 1.92
CA GLN A 47 0.51 23.79 2.49
C GLN A 47 -1.00 23.60 2.46
N ASN A 48 -1.65 23.89 3.57
CA ASN A 48 -3.09 23.91 3.70
C ASN A 48 -3.57 25.31 4.10
N VAL A 49 -4.65 25.76 3.46
CA VAL A 49 -5.29 27.05 3.71
C VAL A 49 -6.67 26.78 4.30
N ALA A 50 -6.89 27.23 5.53
CA ALA A 50 -8.21 27.22 6.16
C ALA A 50 -8.73 28.65 6.33
N THR A 51 -10.00 28.85 6.06
CA THR A 51 -10.67 30.14 6.24
C THR A 51 -11.81 29.98 7.25
N SER A 52 -12.01 30.99 8.09
CA SER A 52 -13.21 31.10 8.88
C SER A 52 -14.40 31.52 8.01
N ALA A 53 -15.61 31.64 8.60
CA ALA A 53 -16.78 32.10 7.89
C ALA A 53 -16.51 33.48 7.25
N LEU A 54 -16.69 33.56 5.93
CA LEU A 54 -16.42 34.77 5.14
C LEU A 54 -17.67 35.65 4.96
N LEU A 55 -18.86 35.03 5.08
CA LEU A 55 -20.13 35.74 4.93
C LEU A 55 -20.54 36.39 6.26
N ALA A 56 -20.74 37.71 6.22
CA ALA A 56 -21.25 38.51 7.32
C ALA A 56 -22.42 39.38 6.85
N ASN A 57 -23.21 39.91 7.76
CA ASN A 57 -24.26 40.87 7.43
C ASN A 57 -23.64 42.13 6.85
N ALA A 58 -24.29 42.70 5.83
CA ALA A 58 -23.83 43.95 5.23
C ALA A 58 -23.90 45.10 6.25
N THR A 59 -22.82 45.82 6.41
CA THR A 59 -22.70 47.04 7.20
C THR A 59 -22.25 48.19 6.29
N CYS A 60 -22.46 49.43 6.75
CA CYS A 60 -21.97 50.57 5.97
C CYS A 60 -20.45 50.72 6.02
N ASP A 61 -19.80 50.14 7.02
CA ASP A 61 -18.36 50.25 7.21
C ASP A 61 -17.68 48.91 6.82
N PHE A 62 -16.42 48.99 6.36
CA PHE A 62 -15.60 47.84 6.14
C PHE A 62 -15.15 47.25 7.48
N ASP A 63 -15.66 46.05 7.81
CA ASP A 63 -15.26 45.30 8.99
C ASP A 63 -14.60 43.97 8.57
N ALA A 64 -13.30 43.88 8.81
CA ALA A 64 -12.51 42.67 8.55
C ALA A 64 -12.43 41.75 9.78
N ALA A 65 -13.05 42.10 10.89
CA ALA A 65 -12.87 41.42 12.18
C ALA A 65 -13.40 39.96 12.19
N GLY A 66 -14.24 39.59 11.24
CA GLY A 66 -14.89 38.26 11.20
C GLY A 66 -14.17 37.21 10.33
N SER A 67 -13.21 37.59 9.46
CA SER A 67 -12.59 36.65 8.53
C SER A 67 -11.10 36.48 8.79
N THR A 68 -10.71 35.26 9.10
CA THR A 68 -9.29 34.88 9.27
C THR A 68 -8.91 33.84 8.23
N VAL A 69 -7.74 33.99 7.67
CA VAL A 69 -7.07 32.99 6.81
C VAL A 69 -5.93 32.39 7.61
N THR A 70 -5.99 31.10 7.85
CA THR A 70 -4.94 30.36 8.55
C THR A 70 -4.20 29.50 7.57
N LEU A 71 -2.89 29.66 7.47
CA LEU A 71 -1.99 28.82 6.72
C LEU A 71 -1.38 27.80 7.67
N THR A 72 -1.52 26.54 7.35
CA THR A 72 -0.87 25.43 8.05
C THR A 72 -0.03 24.63 7.10
N GLU A 73 1.03 24.05 7.59
CA GLU A 73 1.92 23.21 6.80
C GLU A 73 2.04 21.81 7.40
N LYS A 74 2.17 20.84 6.51
CA LYS A 74 2.55 19.47 6.83
C LYS A 74 3.83 19.15 6.06
N ILE A 75 4.74 18.47 6.69
CA ILE A 75 6.02 18.10 6.09
C ILE A 75 5.98 16.62 5.76
N LEU A 76 6.16 16.30 4.48
CA LEU A 76 6.40 14.95 4.03
C LEU A 76 7.91 14.72 4.03
N THR A 77 8.39 13.76 4.82
CA THR A 77 9.81 13.42 4.91
C THR A 77 10.05 12.07 4.25
N THR A 78 10.96 12.01 3.29
CA THR A 78 11.37 10.76 2.67
C THR A 78 12.48 10.08 3.48
N ASN A 79 12.47 8.75 3.49
CA ASN A 79 13.51 7.90 4.06
C ASN A 79 14.21 7.13 2.95
N ASP A 80 15.54 7.04 3.04
CA ASP A 80 16.35 6.26 2.10
C ASP A 80 16.25 4.78 2.46
N LEU A 81 15.72 4.00 1.52
CA LEU A 81 15.56 2.56 1.63
C LEU A 81 16.55 1.85 0.71
N GLN A 82 17.06 0.72 1.16
CA GLN A 82 17.98 -0.09 0.38
C GLN A 82 17.64 -1.58 0.48
N VAL A 83 17.85 -2.27 -0.61
CA VAL A 83 17.85 -3.73 -0.66
C VAL A 83 19.26 -4.18 -0.98
N ASN A 84 19.87 -4.92 -0.05
CA ASN A 84 21.19 -5.50 -0.22
C ASN A 84 21.09 -7.00 -0.01
N MET A 85 21.15 -7.76 -1.08
CA MET A 85 21.14 -9.21 -1.05
C MET A 85 22.44 -9.76 -1.63
N GLN A 86 23.02 -10.77 -0.99
CA GLN A 86 24.19 -11.48 -1.49
C GLN A 86 23.87 -12.96 -1.62
N LEU A 87 24.25 -13.53 -2.75
CA LEU A 87 24.05 -14.94 -3.08
C LEU A 87 25.39 -15.53 -3.51
N CYS A 88 25.62 -16.78 -3.14
CA CYS A 88 26.79 -17.54 -3.59
C CYS A 88 26.42 -18.34 -4.85
N LYS A 89 27.12 -18.14 -5.98
CA LYS A 89 26.87 -18.83 -7.24
C LYS A 89 26.99 -20.35 -7.11
N SER A 90 27.98 -20.82 -6.38
CA SER A 90 28.28 -22.26 -6.25
C SER A 90 27.10 -23.06 -5.71
N GLN A 91 26.23 -22.46 -4.92
CA GLN A 91 25.03 -23.12 -4.39
C GLN A 91 23.96 -23.39 -5.45
N PHE A 92 23.99 -22.66 -6.56
CA PHE A 92 23.02 -22.81 -7.66
C PHE A 92 23.53 -23.65 -8.82
N PHE A 93 24.81 -24.01 -8.83
CA PHE A 93 25.39 -24.83 -9.89
C PHE A 93 24.69 -26.19 -10.09
N ASN A 94 24.30 -26.82 -9.01
CA ASN A 94 23.62 -28.10 -9.04
C ASN A 94 22.15 -28.03 -9.49
N THR A 95 21.54 -26.85 -9.39
CA THR A 95 20.12 -26.68 -9.70
C THR A 95 19.90 -26.02 -11.06
N TRP A 96 20.40 -24.82 -11.25
CA TRP A 96 20.11 -24.03 -12.46
C TRP A 96 21.06 -24.33 -13.61
N GLN A 97 22.37 -24.46 -13.33
CA GLN A 97 23.36 -24.79 -14.37
C GLN A 97 23.31 -26.24 -14.84
N SER A 98 22.67 -27.16 -14.12
CA SER A 98 22.46 -28.52 -14.61
C SER A 98 21.61 -28.60 -15.88
N LEU A 99 20.90 -27.51 -16.22
CA LEU A 99 20.14 -27.37 -17.46
C LEU A 99 21.04 -26.99 -18.67
N GLU A 100 22.22 -26.43 -18.42
CA GLU A 100 23.15 -25.98 -19.43
C GLU A 100 24.35 -26.95 -19.48
N MET A 101 24.35 -27.86 -20.45
CA MET A 101 25.47 -28.78 -20.64
C MET A 101 26.74 -28.01 -21.03
N GLY A 102 27.80 -28.16 -20.25
CA GLY A 102 29.10 -27.56 -20.53
C GLY A 102 29.40 -26.23 -19.86
N ALA A 103 28.56 -25.79 -18.92
CA ALA A 103 28.87 -24.61 -18.13
C ALA A 103 30.10 -24.82 -17.24
N SER A 104 31.04 -23.88 -17.29
CA SER A 104 32.22 -23.87 -16.42
C SER A 104 31.85 -23.26 -15.07
N GLN A 105 32.54 -23.70 -14.00
CA GLN A 105 32.41 -23.06 -12.65
C GLN A 105 32.81 -21.59 -12.66
N PHE A 106 33.57 -21.14 -13.63
CA PHE A 106 33.95 -19.74 -13.83
C PHE A 106 32.98 -18.96 -14.73
N SER A 107 31.89 -19.59 -15.19
CA SER A 107 30.90 -18.92 -16.02
C SER A 107 30.04 -17.93 -15.18
N ASP A 108 29.61 -16.86 -15.83
CA ASP A 108 28.63 -15.95 -15.27
C ASP A 108 27.27 -16.66 -15.04
N LEU A 109 26.49 -16.15 -14.16
CA LEU A 109 25.12 -16.63 -13.92
C LEU A 109 24.30 -16.59 -15.23
N PRO A 110 23.56 -17.66 -15.58
CA PRO A 110 22.66 -17.66 -16.73
C PRO A 110 21.67 -16.47 -16.67
N LYS A 111 21.41 -15.80 -17.77
CA LYS A 111 20.48 -14.69 -17.87
C LYS A 111 19.08 -15.05 -17.37
N SER A 112 18.62 -16.24 -17.68
CA SER A 112 17.32 -16.74 -17.22
C SER A 112 17.19 -16.79 -15.69
N PHE A 113 18.27 -17.10 -14.98
CA PHE A 113 18.30 -17.07 -13.52
C PHE A 113 18.36 -15.63 -12.97
N GLN A 114 19.14 -14.77 -13.62
CA GLN A 114 19.20 -13.35 -13.25
C GLN A 114 17.82 -12.69 -13.37
N ASP A 115 17.12 -12.92 -14.47
CA ASP A 115 15.79 -12.39 -14.74
C ASP A 115 14.76 -12.91 -13.71
N TYR A 116 14.82 -14.21 -13.39
CA TYR A 116 13.98 -14.79 -12.34
C TYR A 116 14.25 -14.16 -10.97
N LEU A 117 15.52 -14.03 -10.60
CA LEU A 117 15.94 -13.47 -9.32
C LEU A 117 15.49 -12.00 -9.18
N LEU A 118 15.70 -11.20 -10.23
CA LEU A 118 15.26 -9.81 -10.27
C LEU A 118 13.74 -9.70 -10.14
N GLY A 119 12.99 -10.52 -10.86
CA GLY A 119 11.54 -10.56 -10.77
C GLY A 119 11.04 -10.94 -9.36
N TYR A 120 11.69 -11.94 -8.75
CA TYR A 120 11.35 -12.34 -7.38
C TYR A 120 11.63 -11.24 -6.36
N VAL A 121 12.83 -10.62 -6.44
CA VAL A 121 13.22 -9.53 -5.53
C VAL A 121 12.30 -8.33 -5.72
N ALA A 122 12.02 -7.93 -6.96
CA ALA A 122 11.11 -6.83 -7.25
C ALA A 122 9.70 -7.07 -6.67
N GLY A 123 9.14 -8.27 -6.86
CA GLY A 123 7.85 -8.63 -6.28
C GLY A 123 7.85 -8.61 -4.75
N LYS A 124 8.94 -9.08 -4.13
CA LYS A 124 9.08 -9.06 -2.66
C LYS A 124 9.17 -7.63 -2.11
N VAL A 125 9.95 -6.78 -2.78
CA VAL A 125 10.08 -5.36 -2.42
C VAL A 125 8.75 -4.65 -2.59
N ALA A 126 8.02 -4.89 -3.67
CA ALA A 126 6.71 -4.32 -3.91
C ALA A 126 5.71 -4.69 -2.80
N SER A 127 5.70 -5.98 -2.39
CA SER A 127 4.87 -6.47 -1.28
C SER A 127 5.22 -5.82 0.07
N GLU A 128 6.52 -5.66 0.35
CA GLU A 128 7.00 -5.01 1.57
C GLU A 128 6.68 -3.51 1.57
N MET A 129 6.79 -2.85 0.42
CA MET A 129 6.43 -1.44 0.27
C MET A 129 4.94 -1.21 0.47
N GLU A 130 4.07 -2.07 -0.07
CA GLU A 130 2.62 -1.98 0.16
C GLU A 130 2.29 -2.11 1.64
N THR A 131 2.90 -3.08 2.32
CA THR A 131 2.73 -3.25 3.77
C THR A 131 3.27 -2.06 4.56
N THR A 132 4.45 -1.56 4.20
CA THR A 132 5.09 -0.42 4.87
C THR A 132 4.30 0.87 4.67
N LEU A 133 3.74 1.08 3.48
CA LEU A 133 2.90 2.24 3.17
C LEU A 133 1.67 2.33 4.08
N TRP A 134 1.10 1.19 4.44
CA TRP A 134 -0.08 1.15 5.32
C TRP A 134 0.27 1.00 6.79
N GLN A 135 1.16 0.07 7.15
CA GLN A 135 1.40 -0.37 8.53
C GLN A 135 2.79 0.00 9.07
N GLY A 136 3.66 0.58 8.25
CA GLY A 136 5.02 0.87 8.65
C GLY A 136 5.08 1.70 9.92
N ALA A 137 5.81 1.24 10.95
CA ALA A 137 6.04 2.03 12.14
C ALA A 137 6.97 3.20 11.84
N ALA A 138 6.70 4.36 12.44
CA ALA A 138 7.50 5.55 12.25
C ALA A 138 8.96 5.32 12.68
N GLY A 139 9.91 5.64 11.79
CA GLY A 139 11.36 5.50 12.06
C GLY A 139 11.86 4.06 12.19
N ALA A 140 11.06 3.05 11.88
CA ALA A 140 11.50 1.65 11.91
C ALA A 140 12.52 1.36 10.79
N ALA A 141 13.38 0.38 11.01
CA ALA A 141 14.34 -0.07 10.00
C ALA A 141 13.59 -0.62 8.76
N GLY A 142 13.88 -0.06 7.58
CA GLY A 142 13.16 -0.38 6.35
C GLY A 142 11.76 0.24 6.25
N GLY A 143 11.37 1.09 7.22
CA GLY A 143 10.09 1.80 7.26
C GLY A 143 10.18 3.24 6.75
N LEU A 144 9.03 3.92 6.77
CA LEU A 144 8.94 5.34 6.44
C LEU A 144 9.28 6.20 7.64
N THR A 145 9.82 7.41 7.43
CA THR A 145 10.21 8.31 8.53
C THR A 145 9.03 8.66 9.42
N ASP A 146 7.90 9.03 8.83
CA ASP A 146 6.70 9.46 9.55
C ASP A 146 5.74 8.29 9.82
N GLY A 147 6.04 7.09 9.29
CA GLY A 147 5.21 5.89 9.38
C GLY A 147 4.25 5.71 8.21
N GLY A 148 3.51 4.61 8.23
CA GLY A 148 2.47 4.31 7.26
C GLY A 148 1.17 5.05 7.53
N PHE A 149 0.22 5.01 6.60
CA PHE A 149 -1.03 5.76 6.72
C PHE A 149 -1.86 5.42 7.96
N THR A 150 -1.86 4.18 8.44
CA THR A 150 -2.58 3.83 9.68
C THR A 150 -1.93 4.45 10.91
N VAL A 151 -0.59 4.49 10.95
CA VAL A 151 0.16 5.12 12.04
C VAL A 151 -0.02 6.64 12.02
N LEU A 152 0.04 7.24 10.82
CA LEU A 152 -0.24 8.67 10.63
C LEU A 152 -1.68 9.01 11.04
N ALA A 153 -2.65 8.17 10.65
CA ALA A 153 -4.04 8.36 11.02
C ALA A 153 -4.23 8.31 12.53
N ALA A 154 -3.70 7.30 13.20
CA ALA A 154 -3.80 7.19 14.66
C ALA A 154 -3.13 8.37 15.40
N ALA A 155 -2.03 8.91 14.86
CA ALA A 155 -1.28 10.00 15.49
C ALA A 155 -1.83 11.41 15.20
N GLN A 156 -2.39 11.63 14.01
CA GLN A 156 -2.70 12.98 13.52
C GLN A 156 -4.19 13.30 13.43
N LEU A 157 -5.06 12.28 13.37
CA LEU A 157 -6.50 12.52 13.24
C LEU A 157 -7.12 13.04 14.54
N PRO A 158 -8.14 13.91 14.44
CA PRO A 158 -9.00 14.22 15.58
C PRO A 158 -9.65 12.95 16.11
N GLY A 159 -9.76 12.81 17.43
CA GLY A 159 -10.36 11.62 18.05
C GLY A 159 -11.81 11.34 17.62
N ALA A 160 -12.54 12.37 17.18
CA ALA A 160 -13.88 12.21 16.61
C ALA A 160 -13.89 11.46 15.27
N ASN A 161 -12.77 11.43 14.54
CA ASN A 161 -12.62 10.78 13.25
C ASN A 161 -12.03 9.36 13.36
N ILE A 162 -11.71 8.93 14.58
CA ILE A 162 -11.24 7.57 14.84
C ILE A 162 -12.41 6.75 15.37
N ILE A 163 -12.67 5.62 14.74
CA ILE A 163 -13.71 4.67 15.10
C ILE A 163 -13.03 3.42 15.66
N ALA A 164 -13.42 3.01 16.87
CA ALA A 164 -12.89 1.78 17.45
C ALA A 164 -13.32 0.57 16.60
N PRO A 165 -12.39 -0.32 16.25
CA PRO A 165 -12.67 -1.45 15.38
C PRO A 165 -13.40 -2.55 16.13
N ALA A 166 -14.23 -3.31 15.42
CA ALA A 166 -14.76 -4.59 15.84
C ALA A 166 -14.30 -5.67 14.86
N ALA A 167 -14.31 -6.93 15.27
CA ALA A 167 -14.06 -8.03 14.36
C ALA A 167 -15.14 -8.07 13.26
N VAL A 168 -14.74 -7.94 12.01
CA VAL A 168 -15.64 -7.83 10.88
C VAL A 168 -15.94 -9.21 10.29
N THR A 169 -17.23 -9.51 10.19
CA THR A 169 -17.77 -10.74 9.62
C THR A 169 -18.82 -10.42 8.56
N ALA A 170 -19.22 -11.39 7.76
CA ALA A 170 -20.29 -11.18 6.78
C ALA A 170 -21.64 -10.75 7.40
N ALA A 171 -21.83 -10.96 8.71
CA ALA A 171 -23.07 -10.59 9.39
C ALA A 171 -23.12 -9.11 9.81
N ASN A 172 -21.96 -8.51 10.14
CA ASN A 172 -21.88 -7.14 10.67
C ASN A 172 -21.18 -6.13 9.74
N VAL A 173 -20.60 -6.59 8.64
CA VAL A 173 -19.79 -5.75 7.74
C VAL A 173 -20.56 -4.52 7.23
N ILE A 174 -21.86 -4.65 6.98
CA ILE A 174 -22.71 -3.55 6.50
C ILE A 174 -22.85 -2.49 7.58
N ASP A 175 -23.07 -2.90 8.83
CA ASP A 175 -23.17 -1.98 9.96
C ASP A 175 -21.85 -1.26 10.25
N GLU A 176 -20.74 -1.99 10.14
CA GLU A 176 -19.41 -1.40 10.37
C GLU A 176 -19.00 -0.42 9.24
N LEU A 177 -19.31 -0.74 7.99
CA LEU A 177 -19.16 0.21 6.88
C LEU A 177 -20.10 1.43 7.06
N GLY A 178 -21.32 1.19 7.53
CA GLY A 178 -22.28 2.25 7.84
C GLY A 178 -21.73 3.27 8.84
N LYS A 179 -21.04 2.83 9.88
CA LYS A 179 -20.39 3.75 10.86
C LYS A 179 -19.36 4.66 10.19
N VAL A 180 -18.62 4.17 9.22
CA VAL A 180 -17.64 4.98 8.47
C VAL A 180 -18.36 6.00 7.60
N VAL A 181 -19.42 5.58 6.89
CA VAL A 181 -20.21 6.48 6.04
C VAL A 181 -20.95 7.52 6.85
N ASP A 182 -21.49 7.18 8.03
CA ASP A 182 -22.11 8.15 8.94
C ASP A 182 -21.13 9.24 9.36
N LYS A 183 -19.86 8.88 9.59
CA LYS A 183 -18.81 9.85 9.87
C LYS A 183 -18.47 10.71 8.64
N ILE A 184 -18.45 10.13 7.44
CA ILE A 184 -18.25 10.87 6.19
C ILE A 184 -19.39 11.90 6.02
N ASN A 185 -20.64 11.47 6.23
CA ASN A 185 -21.81 12.33 6.12
C ASN A 185 -21.82 13.49 7.16
N ALA A 186 -21.23 13.24 8.32
CA ALA A 186 -21.08 14.27 9.36
C ALA A 186 -19.97 15.30 9.02
N GLN A 187 -19.08 14.97 8.07
CA GLN A 187 -18.00 15.85 7.63
C GLN A 187 -18.41 16.57 6.34
N THR A 188 -18.65 17.87 6.42
CA THR A 188 -19.12 18.67 5.26
C THR A 188 -18.10 18.74 4.13
N ASN A 189 -16.83 18.45 4.38
CA ASN A 189 -15.74 18.61 3.42
C ASN A 189 -15.45 17.34 2.61
N ILE A 190 -15.92 16.17 3.04
CA ILE A 190 -15.55 14.87 2.40
C ILE A 190 -16.69 14.37 1.51
N TYR A 191 -17.93 14.61 1.90
CA TYR A 191 -19.07 14.09 1.16
C TYR A 191 -19.28 14.79 -0.19
N GLY A 192 -19.37 13.97 -1.24
CA GLY A 192 -19.66 14.44 -2.60
C GLY A 192 -18.44 14.67 -3.50
N PHE A 193 -17.22 14.46 -3.02
CA PHE A 193 -16.04 14.48 -3.87
C PHE A 193 -15.88 13.15 -4.64
N GLU A 194 -15.65 13.23 -5.94
CA GLU A 194 -15.51 12.05 -6.81
C GLU A 194 -14.31 11.18 -6.47
N ASP A 195 -13.27 11.75 -5.86
CA ASP A 195 -12.04 11.07 -5.49
C ASP A 195 -12.07 10.45 -4.08
N THR A 196 -13.19 10.60 -3.36
CA THR A 196 -13.36 9.95 -2.06
C THR A 196 -13.43 8.43 -2.23
N ARG A 197 -12.61 7.72 -1.45
CA ARG A 197 -12.54 6.25 -1.38
C ARG A 197 -12.60 5.78 0.07
N ILE A 198 -13.17 4.61 0.26
CA ILE A 198 -13.01 3.85 1.49
C ILE A 198 -12.00 2.73 1.19
N PHE A 199 -10.80 2.88 1.73
CA PHE A 199 -9.78 1.84 1.69
C PHE A 199 -10.13 0.79 2.73
N VAL A 200 -10.26 -0.45 2.29
CA VAL A 200 -10.67 -1.57 3.13
C VAL A 200 -9.63 -2.67 3.09
N SER A 201 -9.49 -3.37 4.21
CA SER A 201 -8.65 -4.56 4.28
C SER A 201 -9.28 -5.72 3.52
N ARG A 202 -8.47 -6.69 3.14
CA ARG A 202 -8.88 -7.85 2.33
C ARG A 202 -10.01 -8.65 2.99
N ASN A 203 -9.98 -8.83 4.30
CA ASN A 203 -11.01 -9.58 5.03
C ASN A 203 -12.36 -8.84 5.01
N ILE A 204 -12.38 -7.50 5.12
CA ILE A 204 -13.59 -6.68 5.04
C ILE A 204 -14.18 -6.76 3.63
N MET A 205 -13.37 -6.62 2.59
CA MET A 205 -13.83 -6.77 1.21
C MET A 205 -14.46 -8.15 0.97
N ALA A 206 -13.80 -9.22 1.43
CA ALA A 206 -14.33 -10.58 1.32
C ALA A 206 -15.63 -10.77 2.11
N ALA A 207 -15.72 -10.20 3.32
CA ALA A 207 -16.93 -10.25 4.14
C ALA A 207 -18.09 -9.50 3.46
N TYR A 208 -17.81 -8.33 2.88
CA TYR A 208 -18.81 -7.52 2.18
C TYR A 208 -19.35 -8.23 0.92
N VAL A 209 -18.47 -8.79 0.10
CA VAL A 209 -18.89 -9.58 -1.08
C VAL A 209 -19.76 -10.77 -0.66
N ARG A 210 -19.42 -11.46 0.43
CA ARG A 210 -20.22 -12.56 0.97
C ARG A 210 -21.57 -12.09 1.50
N ALA A 211 -21.63 -10.94 2.15
CA ALA A 211 -22.87 -10.36 2.65
C ALA A 211 -23.81 -9.99 1.49
N LEU A 212 -23.28 -9.40 0.41
CA LEU A 212 -24.05 -9.07 -0.79
C LEU A 212 -24.49 -10.31 -1.57
N GLY A 213 -23.65 -11.33 -1.65
CA GLY A 213 -23.92 -12.56 -2.41
C GLY A 213 -24.93 -13.50 -1.77
N GLY A 214 -25.43 -13.21 -0.58
CA GLY A 214 -26.37 -14.07 0.13
C GLY A 214 -25.82 -15.46 0.50
N PHE A 215 -24.49 -15.63 0.53
CA PHE A 215 -23.83 -16.86 0.94
C PHE A 215 -23.92 -17.13 2.46
N SER A 216 -24.55 -16.24 3.20
CA SER A 216 -24.85 -16.46 4.62
C SER A 216 -26.02 -17.44 4.75
N VAL A 217 -25.82 -18.51 5.50
CA VAL A 217 -26.76 -19.63 5.70
C VAL A 217 -28.02 -19.25 6.51
N ALA A 218 -28.23 -18.01 6.85
CA ALA A 218 -29.47 -17.53 7.43
C ALA A 218 -30.57 -17.48 6.34
N ALA A 219 -30.95 -18.64 5.88
CA ALA A 219 -31.86 -18.93 4.80
C ALA A 219 -33.35 -18.58 5.08
N THR A 220 -33.64 -17.57 5.86
CA THR A 220 -35.02 -17.16 6.13
C THR A 220 -35.42 -15.84 5.46
N SER A 221 -34.50 -15.15 4.81
CA SER A 221 -34.87 -14.00 3.99
C SER A 221 -34.57 -14.30 2.51
N ASN A 222 -35.54 -14.09 1.65
CA ASN A 222 -35.45 -14.22 0.19
C ASN A 222 -34.38 -13.28 -0.46
N ALA A 223 -33.51 -12.69 0.30
CA ALA A 223 -32.51 -11.74 -0.19
C ALA A 223 -31.37 -12.40 -1.02
N GLY A 224 -31.24 -13.73 -0.93
CA GLY A 224 -30.21 -14.47 -1.69
C GLY A 224 -30.67 -14.98 -3.07
N VAL A 225 -31.94 -14.83 -3.42
CA VAL A 225 -32.50 -15.44 -4.62
C VAL A 225 -32.34 -14.56 -5.87
N ASP A 226 -32.08 -13.28 -5.72
CA ASP A 226 -32.07 -12.32 -6.81
C ASP A 226 -30.77 -12.22 -7.61
N ASN A 227 -29.77 -13.08 -7.39
CA ASN A 227 -28.48 -13.07 -8.15
C ASN A 227 -27.78 -11.68 -8.26
N ARG A 228 -28.29 -10.68 -7.58
CA ARG A 228 -27.77 -9.31 -7.67
C ARG A 228 -26.32 -9.19 -7.20
N GLY A 229 -25.91 -10.00 -6.23
CA GLY A 229 -24.55 -10.03 -5.76
C GLY A 229 -23.55 -10.56 -6.79
N THR A 230 -23.94 -11.56 -7.57
CA THR A 230 -23.10 -12.12 -8.65
C THR A 230 -23.05 -11.21 -9.87
N MET A 231 -24.17 -10.60 -10.26
CA MET A 231 -24.20 -9.64 -11.36
C MET A 231 -23.39 -8.39 -11.03
N TRP A 232 -23.41 -7.98 -9.80
CA TRP A 232 -22.70 -6.78 -9.31
C TRP A 232 -21.17 -6.94 -9.34
N TYR A 233 -20.68 -8.13 -9.03
CA TYR A 233 -19.26 -8.47 -9.09
C TYR A 233 -18.79 -8.72 -10.55
N ALA A 234 -19.67 -9.19 -11.41
CA ALA A 234 -19.34 -9.53 -12.81
C ALA A 234 -19.30 -8.31 -13.74
N ASP A 235 -19.94 -7.20 -13.37
CA ASP A 235 -20.13 -6.04 -14.27
C ASP A 235 -18.93 -5.06 -14.29
N GLY A 236 -17.78 -5.44 -13.71
CA GLY A 236 -16.53 -4.66 -13.79
C GLY A 236 -16.60 -3.24 -13.17
N GLY A 237 -17.76 -2.83 -12.69
CA GLY A 237 -17.93 -1.63 -11.87
C GLY A 237 -17.36 -1.86 -10.49
N GLY A 238 -16.37 -1.06 -10.06
CA GLY A 238 -15.75 -1.21 -8.74
C GLY A 238 -16.81 -1.32 -7.62
N VAL A 239 -16.47 -2.08 -6.58
CA VAL A 239 -17.36 -2.28 -5.42
C VAL A 239 -17.65 -0.93 -4.77
N THR A 240 -18.92 -0.57 -4.59
CA THR A 240 -19.34 0.67 -3.93
C THR A 240 -20.19 0.36 -2.70
N PHE A 241 -20.14 1.22 -1.71
CA PHE A 241 -21.01 1.21 -0.55
C PHE A 241 -21.59 2.61 -0.37
N ASP A 242 -22.89 2.72 -0.36
CA ASP A 242 -23.63 3.99 -0.25
C ASP A 242 -23.14 5.09 -1.24
N GLY A 243 -22.83 4.67 -2.49
CA GLY A 243 -22.33 5.57 -3.53
C GLY A 243 -20.82 5.85 -3.50
N ILE A 244 -20.11 5.46 -2.43
CA ILE A 244 -18.68 5.66 -2.28
C ILE A 244 -17.94 4.40 -2.75
N LYS A 245 -16.89 4.57 -3.54
CA LYS A 245 -16.09 3.46 -4.05
C LYS A 245 -15.26 2.82 -2.92
N LEU A 246 -15.34 1.50 -2.81
CA LEU A 246 -14.46 0.70 -1.95
C LEU A 246 -13.18 0.38 -2.71
N PHE A 247 -12.04 0.62 -2.08
CA PHE A 247 -10.73 0.28 -2.62
C PHE A 247 -10.08 -0.75 -1.71
N MET A 248 -9.78 -1.93 -2.25
CA MET A 248 -9.08 -2.97 -1.48
C MET A 248 -7.59 -2.64 -1.42
N ALA A 249 -7.11 -2.28 -0.23
CA ALA A 249 -5.69 -2.08 0.04
C ALA A 249 -5.13 -3.33 0.72
N GLU A 250 -4.27 -4.05 0.00
CA GLU A 250 -3.73 -5.32 0.48
C GLU A 250 -2.76 -5.16 1.66
N GLY A 251 -2.14 -3.99 1.79
CA GLY A 251 -1.26 -3.66 2.90
C GLY A 251 -1.98 -3.28 4.20
N LEU A 252 -3.30 -3.09 4.21
CA LEU A 252 -4.04 -2.77 5.43
C LEU A 252 -4.11 -3.95 6.40
N PRO A 253 -3.99 -3.71 7.73
CA PRO A 253 -4.26 -4.72 8.75
C PRO A 253 -5.69 -5.24 8.64
N ASN A 254 -5.93 -6.47 9.09
CA ASN A 254 -7.28 -7.01 9.17
C ASN A 254 -8.18 -6.11 10.03
N ASP A 255 -9.46 -6.06 9.67
CA ASP A 255 -10.49 -5.29 10.38
C ASP A 255 -10.22 -3.78 10.46
N THR A 256 -9.47 -3.24 9.50
CA THR A 256 -9.21 -1.80 9.40
C THR A 256 -9.74 -1.21 8.11
N MET A 257 -10.21 0.04 8.20
CA MET A 257 -10.67 0.86 7.08
C MET A 257 -10.15 2.28 7.23
N LEU A 258 -9.90 2.92 6.10
CA LEU A 258 -9.53 4.34 6.06
C LEU A 258 -10.34 5.01 4.97
N ALA A 259 -11.13 6.03 5.32
CA ALA A 259 -11.84 6.83 4.33
C ALA A 259 -11.12 8.15 4.13
N ALA A 260 -10.76 8.43 2.90
CA ALA A 260 -10.04 9.64 2.51
C ALA A 260 -10.26 9.95 1.04
N GLN A 261 -9.98 11.20 0.68
CA GLN A 261 -9.79 11.60 -0.71
C GLN A 261 -8.41 11.13 -1.19
N ILE A 262 -8.34 10.63 -2.42
CA ILE A 262 -7.05 10.23 -3.03
C ILE A 262 -6.07 11.40 -3.05
N SER A 263 -6.57 12.59 -3.36
CA SER A 263 -5.81 13.84 -3.39
C SER A 263 -5.25 14.26 -2.03
N ASN A 264 -5.72 13.68 -0.94
CA ASN A 264 -5.30 13.97 0.43
C ASN A 264 -4.26 12.98 0.99
N LEU A 265 -4.03 11.86 0.31
CA LEU A 265 -3.03 10.87 0.66
C LEU A 265 -1.82 11.04 -0.25
N TYR A 266 -0.69 11.45 0.33
CA TYR A 266 0.53 11.73 -0.41
C TYR A 266 1.57 10.63 -0.20
N TYR A 267 2.14 10.18 -1.31
CA TYR A 267 3.28 9.28 -1.34
C TYR A 267 4.44 9.96 -2.07
N GLY A 268 5.49 10.30 -1.35
CA GLY A 268 6.67 10.97 -1.89
C GLY A 268 7.76 9.98 -2.28
N VAL A 269 8.33 10.15 -3.47
CA VAL A 269 9.47 9.38 -3.95
C VAL A 269 10.56 10.32 -4.48
N SER A 270 11.83 9.88 -4.41
CA SER A 270 12.93 10.70 -4.92
C SER A 270 12.90 10.81 -6.43
N LEU A 271 13.15 9.73 -7.12
CA LEU A 271 13.01 9.60 -8.56
C LEU A 271 12.20 8.34 -8.84
N LEU A 272 11.22 8.43 -9.74
CA LEU A 272 10.42 7.28 -10.14
C LEU A 272 11.27 6.19 -10.78
N SER A 273 12.34 6.56 -11.49
CA SER A 273 13.27 5.60 -12.09
C SER A 273 14.03 4.78 -11.05
N ASP A 274 14.36 5.35 -9.90
CA ASP A 274 15.15 4.66 -8.87
C ASP A 274 14.38 3.49 -8.25
N THR A 275 13.05 3.59 -8.19
CA THR A 275 12.19 2.52 -7.66
C THR A 275 12.17 1.27 -8.55
N GLN A 276 12.55 1.41 -9.82
CA GLN A 276 12.56 0.34 -10.81
C GLN A 276 13.98 -0.16 -11.12
N GLU A 277 15.03 0.51 -10.62
CA GLU A 277 16.41 0.14 -10.93
C GLU A 277 16.95 -0.87 -9.91
N ALA A 278 17.16 -2.10 -10.39
CA ALA A 278 17.85 -3.15 -9.64
C ALA A 278 19.15 -3.48 -10.36
N ARG A 279 20.25 -3.54 -9.61
CA ARG A 279 21.56 -3.87 -10.14
C ARG A 279 22.04 -5.20 -9.60
N VAL A 280 22.43 -6.09 -10.51
CA VAL A 280 23.12 -7.34 -10.19
C VAL A 280 24.62 -7.12 -10.43
N ILE A 281 25.41 -7.31 -9.39
CA ILE A 281 26.87 -7.08 -9.41
C ILE A 281 27.55 -8.40 -9.10
N ASP A 282 28.31 -8.92 -10.07
CA ASP A 282 29.21 -10.05 -9.86
C ASP A 282 30.50 -9.54 -9.18
N VAL A 283 30.75 -10.01 -7.97
CA VAL A 283 31.90 -9.57 -7.15
C VAL A 283 33.12 -10.45 -7.39
N SER A 284 32.97 -11.58 -8.09
CA SER A 284 34.06 -12.54 -8.33
C SER A 284 35.30 -11.91 -9.00
N GLN A 285 35.09 -10.91 -9.84
CA GLN A 285 36.17 -10.21 -10.54
C GLN A 285 36.96 -9.26 -9.62
N TYR A 286 36.43 -8.90 -8.44
CA TYR A 286 37.05 -7.93 -7.54
C TYR A 286 37.73 -8.60 -6.35
N ASP A 287 37.10 -9.61 -5.74
CA ASP A 287 37.58 -10.25 -4.52
C ASP A 287 37.84 -11.76 -4.68
N GLY A 288 37.62 -12.32 -5.87
CA GLY A 288 37.79 -13.76 -6.14
C GLY A 288 36.74 -14.65 -5.46
N SER A 289 35.70 -14.06 -4.85
CA SER A 289 34.60 -14.81 -4.27
C SER A 289 33.54 -15.17 -5.33
N ASP A 290 32.82 -16.29 -5.13
CA ASP A 290 31.68 -16.68 -5.99
C ASP A 290 30.38 -15.93 -5.60
N ASN A 291 30.50 -14.68 -5.18
CA ASN A 291 29.36 -13.93 -4.69
C ASN A 291 28.78 -13.01 -5.76
N VAL A 292 27.43 -13.00 -5.83
CA VAL A 292 26.65 -12.05 -6.61
C VAL A 292 25.82 -11.19 -5.65
N ARG A 293 25.82 -9.90 -5.86
CA ARG A 293 25.05 -8.93 -5.07
C ARG A 293 23.92 -8.34 -5.89
N VAL A 294 22.74 -8.32 -5.31
CA VAL A 294 21.59 -7.56 -5.82
C VAL A 294 21.41 -6.33 -4.96
N VAL A 295 21.42 -5.16 -5.59
CA VAL A 295 21.34 -3.87 -4.93
C VAL A 295 20.21 -3.05 -5.54
N MET A 296 19.27 -2.57 -4.70
CA MET A 296 18.29 -1.55 -5.05
C MET A 296 18.37 -0.41 -4.04
N ARG A 297 18.15 0.80 -4.47
CA ARG A 297 18.09 1.99 -3.62
C ARG A 297 16.93 2.87 -4.04
N MET A 298 16.12 3.29 -3.10
CA MET A 298 14.98 4.17 -3.32
C MET A 298 14.77 5.06 -2.10
N ALA A 299 14.08 6.18 -2.26
CA ALA A 299 13.61 6.96 -1.14
C ALA A 299 12.09 7.08 -1.22
N ALA A 300 11.43 6.85 -0.09
CA ALA A 300 9.98 6.87 0.02
C ALA A 300 9.52 7.58 1.30
N GLY A 301 8.35 8.20 1.24
CA GLY A 301 7.70 8.85 2.37
C GLY A 301 6.19 8.85 2.17
N ALA A 302 5.43 8.90 3.26
CA ALA A 302 3.98 9.04 3.23
C ALA A 302 3.54 10.18 4.15
N GLN A 303 2.47 10.88 3.77
CA GLN A 303 1.88 11.93 4.62
C GLN A 303 0.40 12.12 4.29
N ILE A 304 -0.37 12.51 5.31
CA ILE A 304 -1.76 12.96 5.18
C ILE A 304 -1.75 14.48 5.13
N GLY A 305 -2.34 15.08 4.10
CA GLY A 305 -2.41 16.53 3.95
C GLY A 305 -3.30 17.17 4.99
N VAL A 306 -4.60 16.91 4.92
CA VAL A 306 -5.62 17.46 5.81
C VAL A 306 -6.17 16.34 6.68
N ALA A 307 -5.73 16.29 7.93
CA ALA A 307 -6.11 15.22 8.87
C ALA A 307 -7.60 15.27 9.28
N SER A 308 -8.23 16.46 9.26
CA SER A 308 -9.67 16.60 9.56
C SER A 308 -10.57 15.88 8.56
N ASP A 309 -10.10 15.68 7.34
CA ASP A 309 -10.87 15.14 6.22
C ASP A 309 -10.60 13.63 6.00
N VAL A 310 -9.98 12.99 6.96
CA VAL A 310 -9.73 11.55 6.96
C VAL A 310 -10.46 10.89 8.12
N ILE A 311 -11.03 9.72 7.86
CA ILE A 311 -11.70 8.91 8.87
C ILE A 311 -10.97 7.58 8.96
N TYR A 312 -10.64 7.17 10.15
CA TYR A 312 -9.93 5.93 10.42
C TYR A 312 -10.77 5.00 11.30
N TYR A 313 -10.95 3.79 10.84
CA TYR A 313 -11.55 2.68 11.56
C TYR A 313 -10.43 1.69 11.89
N GLY A 314 -9.96 1.73 13.11
CA GLY A 314 -8.82 0.94 13.55
C GLY A 314 -8.32 1.37 14.94
N VAL A 315 -7.28 0.71 15.44
CA VAL A 315 -6.63 1.00 16.73
C VAL A 315 -5.26 1.62 16.48
#